data_8889ed89276e0b1ed0654a35f6cd4d7c
#
_entry.id   8889ed89276e0b1ed0654a35f6cd4d7c
#
_cell.length_a   1.000
_cell.length_b   1.000
_cell.length_c   1.000
_cell.angle_alpha   90.00
_cell.angle_beta   90.00
_cell.angle_gamma   90.00
#
_symmetry.space_group_name_H-M   'P 1'
#
loop_
_entity.id
_entity.type
_entity.pdbx_description
1 polymer ?
#
loop_
_entity_poly.entity_id
_entity_poly.type
_entity_poly.pdbx_seq_one_letter_code
_entity_poly.pdbx_strand_id
1 'polypeptide(L)'
;FGGRFKYSKMLNVIDNIDDAITSNITTVKIRRNLKALTNQFAQYELCYGNQFHINPSGRNIKSTGFTIQGQVDTVYFTDIPNKLADGTLDGSGKGVLAIVKGDTEFSGSLVVASAGIVDYMKGEVIISTVNITSTQRDNNIVEIQAFPESNDVIGLKDLYLSFAVGDSNINMVKDTITSGEQISGVGYKTTSSYANGALVRG
;
A
#
# COMPACT_ATOMS: atom_id res chain seq x y z
N PHE A 1 4.93 24.04 1.37
CA PHE A 1 5.90 23.39 2.26
C PHE A 1 5.17 22.86 3.50
N GLY A 2 5.32 21.59 3.87
CA GLY A 2 4.69 20.99 5.03
C GLY A 2 3.16 20.85 4.92
N GLY A 3 2.64 20.73 3.72
CA GLY A 3 1.21 20.59 3.48
C GLY A 3 0.65 19.29 4.05
N ARG A 4 -0.54 19.38 4.63
CA ARG A 4 -1.31 18.22 5.06
C ARG A 4 -2.24 17.78 3.95
N PHE A 5 -2.14 16.52 3.53
CA PHE A 5 -3.17 15.88 2.71
C PHE A 5 -4.37 15.60 3.61
N LYS A 6 -5.51 16.19 3.27
CA LYS A 6 -6.78 15.95 3.98
C LYS A 6 -7.65 15.00 3.16
N TYR A 7 -7.82 13.80 3.66
CA TYR A 7 -8.62 12.75 3.04
C TYR A 7 -10.05 13.17 2.74
N SER A 8 -10.72 13.77 3.73
CA SER A 8 -12.10 14.24 3.58
C SER A 8 -12.29 15.29 2.47
N LYS A 9 -11.29 16.16 2.27
CA LYS A 9 -11.34 17.14 1.18
C LYS A 9 -11.22 16.47 -0.20
N MET A 10 -10.38 15.44 -0.30
CA MET A 10 -10.21 14.71 -1.55
C MET A 10 -11.46 13.91 -1.89
N LEU A 11 -12.07 13.23 -0.92
CA LEU A 11 -13.35 12.55 -1.12
C LEU A 11 -14.41 13.51 -1.61
N ASN A 12 -14.54 14.65 -0.94
CA ASN A 12 -15.53 15.68 -1.31
C ASN A 12 -15.31 16.18 -2.76
N VAL A 13 -14.07 16.37 -3.19
CA VAL A 13 -13.76 16.76 -4.56
C VAL A 13 -14.18 15.68 -5.55
N ILE A 14 -13.89 14.40 -5.26
CA ILE A 14 -14.24 13.29 -6.14
C ILE A 14 -15.76 13.16 -6.24
N ASP A 15 -16.45 13.17 -5.10
CA ASP A 15 -17.91 12.98 -5.05
C ASP A 15 -18.69 14.12 -5.73
N ASN A 16 -18.09 15.32 -5.81
CA ASN A 16 -18.73 16.48 -6.43
C ASN A 16 -18.27 16.77 -7.88
N ILE A 17 -17.45 15.91 -8.48
CA ILE A 17 -17.00 16.10 -9.86
C ILE A 17 -18.16 15.85 -10.85
N ASP A 18 -18.95 14.81 -10.59
CA ASP A 18 -20.04 14.41 -11.48
C ASP A 18 -21.12 13.67 -10.68
N ASP A 19 -22.39 13.98 -10.95
CA ASP A 19 -23.54 13.35 -10.30
C ASP A 19 -23.67 11.84 -10.58
N ALA A 20 -22.96 11.34 -11.58
CA ALA A 20 -22.88 9.91 -11.88
C ALA A 20 -21.99 9.13 -10.89
N ILE A 21 -21.20 9.80 -10.06
CA ILE A 21 -20.39 9.16 -9.02
C ILE A 21 -21.26 8.96 -7.79
N THR A 22 -21.77 7.74 -7.64
CA THR A 22 -22.70 7.40 -6.54
C THR A 22 -22.00 6.91 -5.28
N SER A 23 -20.76 6.47 -5.39
CA SER A 23 -19.94 6.03 -4.24
C SER A 23 -18.46 6.17 -4.54
N ASN A 24 -17.67 6.38 -3.48
CA ASN A 24 -16.25 6.56 -3.54
C ASN A 24 -15.56 5.77 -2.44
N ILE A 25 -14.74 4.81 -2.82
CA ILE A 25 -13.89 4.04 -1.91
C ILE A 25 -12.44 4.36 -2.25
N THR A 26 -11.84 5.23 -1.46
CA THR A 26 -10.45 5.67 -1.66
C THR A 26 -9.54 5.10 -0.59
N THR A 27 -8.42 4.56 -1.00
CA THR A 27 -7.38 4.05 -0.10
C THR A 27 -6.14 4.90 -0.25
N VAL A 28 -5.59 5.37 0.87
CA VAL A 28 -4.34 6.14 0.89
C VAL A 28 -3.18 5.21 1.14
N LYS A 29 -2.14 5.34 0.32
CA LYS A 29 -0.85 4.67 0.51
C LYS A 29 0.25 5.72 0.46
N ILE A 30 1.24 5.59 1.31
CA ILE A 30 2.44 6.42 1.29
C ILE A 30 3.59 5.61 0.69
N ARG A 31 4.42 6.25 -0.14
CA ARG A 31 5.51 5.60 -0.85
C ARG A 31 6.82 6.36 -0.67
N ARG A 32 7.91 5.62 -0.55
CA ARG A 32 9.27 6.09 -0.64
C ARG A 32 10.05 5.30 -1.68
N ASN A 33 10.92 5.98 -2.37
CA ASN A 33 11.82 5.39 -3.35
C ASN A 33 13.19 5.18 -2.69
N LEU A 34 13.55 3.92 -2.53
CA LEU A 34 14.88 3.51 -2.11
C LEU A 34 15.76 3.46 -3.37
N LYS A 35 16.82 4.25 -3.39
CA LYS A 35 17.86 4.12 -4.43
C LYS A 35 18.88 3.09 -3.98
N ALA A 36 18.80 1.91 -4.57
CA ALA A 36 19.68 0.80 -4.21
C ALA A 36 21.10 1.02 -4.72
N LEU A 37 22.08 0.72 -3.88
CA LEU A 37 23.48 0.54 -4.28
C LEU A 37 23.63 -0.91 -4.75
N THR A 38 23.54 -1.12 -6.06
CA THR A 38 23.56 -2.45 -6.65
C THR A 38 24.92 -3.12 -6.54
N ASN A 39 24.91 -4.43 -6.28
CA ASN A 39 26.11 -5.26 -6.10
C ASN A 39 27.01 -4.84 -4.93
N GLN A 40 26.44 -4.17 -3.93
CA GLN A 40 27.13 -3.76 -2.72
C GLN A 40 26.26 -4.06 -1.49
N PHE A 41 26.92 -4.42 -0.39
CA PHE A 41 26.23 -4.52 0.90
C PHE A 41 25.98 -3.12 1.46
N ALA A 42 24.73 -2.76 1.66
CA ALA A 42 24.34 -1.47 2.17
C ALA A 42 23.19 -1.57 3.18
N GLN A 43 23.12 -0.61 4.08
CA GLN A 43 21.99 -0.39 4.98
C GLN A 43 21.20 0.81 4.50
N TYR A 44 19.89 0.81 4.75
CA TYR A 44 19.03 1.90 4.36
C TYR A 44 18.05 2.23 5.47
N GLU A 45 17.69 3.50 5.55
CA GLU A 45 16.68 4.03 6.45
C GLU A 45 15.68 4.84 5.65
N LEU A 46 14.40 4.55 5.85
CA LEU A 46 13.30 5.22 5.17
C LEU A 46 12.33 5.78 6.22
N CYS A 47 12.31 7.10 6.35
CA CYS A 47 11.40 7.81 7.25
C CYS A 47 10.21 8.34 6.45
N TYR A 48 9.00 7.95 6.82
CA TYR A 48 7.77 8.39 6.17
C TYR A 48 7.11 9.57 6.91
N GLY A 49 7.45 9.77 8.19
CA GLY A 49 6.91 10.84 9.02
C GLY A 49 5.43 10.71 9.35
N ASN A 50 4.85 9.55 9.07
CA ASN A 50 3.46 9.20 9.37
C ASN A 50 3.43 7.80 9.96
N GLN A 51 2.64 7.60 11.01
CA GLN A 51 2.46 6.29 11.61
C GLN A 51 1.92 5.31 10.57
N PHE A 52 2.36 4.06 10.64
CA PHE A 52 1.84 3.01 9.80
C PHE A 52 0.71 2.27 10.51
N HIS A 53 -0.27 1.85 9.73
CA HIS A 53 -1.28 0.91 10.21
C HIS A 53 -0.62 -0.43 10.54
N ILE A 54 -0.98 -1.02 11.69
CA ILE A 54 -0.49 -2.35 12.09
C ILE A 54 -1.53 -3.39 11.71
N ASN A 55 -1.24 -4.12 10.63
CA ASN A 55 -2.03 -5.28 10.29
C ASN A 55 -1.54 -6.49 11.12
N PRO A 56 -2.37 -7.11 11.99
CA PRO A 56 -1.94 -8.27 12.76
C PRO A 56 -1.43 -9.45 11.93
N SER A 57 -1.86 -9.55 10.67
CA SER A 57 -1.36 -10.56 9.72
C SER A 57 -0.06 -10.15 9.03
N GLY A 58 0.45 -8.96 9.29
CA GLY A 58 1.57 -8.37 8.56
C GLY A 58 1.18 -7.88 7.17
N ARG A 59 2.19 -7.67 6.30
CA ARG A 59 2.02 -7.31 4.89
C ARG A 59 1.41 -5.92 4.64
N ASN A 60 1.56 -5.03 5.61
CA ASN A 60 1.26 -3.62 5.39
C ASN A 60 2.31 -2.98 4.45
N ILE A 61 3.60 -3.32 4.66
CA ILE A 61 4.69 -2.83 3.82
C ILE A 61 4.84 -3.74 2.61
N LYS A 62 4.89 -3.13 1.43
CA LYS A 62 5.09 -3.81 0.15
C LYS A 62 6.11 -3.05 -0.68
N SER A 63 6.89 -3.78 -1.48
CA SER A 63 7.84 -3.17 -2.38
C SER A 63 7.63 -3.63 -3.82
N THR A 64 8.24 -2.90 -4.76
CA THR A 64 8.50 -3.43 -6.10
C THR A 64 9.55 -4.53 -6.02
N GLY A 65 9.57 -5.40 -7.03
CA GLY A 65 10.49 -6.52 -7.09
C GLY A 65 11.96 -6.11 -7.22
N PHE A 66 12.83 -6.89 -6.63
CA PHE A 66 14.29 -6.78 -6.74
C PHE A 66 14.92 -8.15 -6.59
N THR A 67 16.21 -8.27 -6.90
CA THR A 67 17.00 -9.48 -6.66
C THR A 67 18.09 -9.19 -5.66
N ILE A 68 18.47 -10.20 -4.88
CA ILE A 68 19.55 -10.12 -3.90
C ILE A 68 20.63 -11.15 -4.20
N GLN A 69 21.83 -10.92 -3.69
CA GLN A 69 22.94 -11.87 -3.84
C GLN A 69 22.55 -13.25 -3.29
N GLY A 70 22.79 -14.27 -4.08
CA GLY A 70 22.49 -15.66 -3.72
C GLY A 70 21.05 -16.09 -3.99
N GLN A 71 20.20 -15.21 -4.55
CA GLN A 71 18.82 -15.50 -4.93
C GLN A 71 18.56 -15.10 -6.38
N VAL A 72 18.12 -16.07 -7.19
CA VAL A 72 17.84 -15.87 -8.62
C VAL A 72 16.43 -15.29 -8.82
N ASP A 73 15.49 -15.67 -7.95
CA ASP A 73 14.11 -15.24 -8.06
C ASP A 73 13.94 -13.78 -7.63
N THR A 74 12.94 -13.11 -8.22
CA THR A 74 12.50 -11.80 -7.74
C THR A 74 11.94 -11.91 -6.35
N VAL A 75 12.36 -11.01 -5.48
CA VAL A 75 11.95 -10.94 -4.08
C VAL A 75 11.35 -9.56 -3.77
N TYR A 76 10.67 -9.48 -2.64
CA TYR A 76 9.93 -8.30 -2.19
C TYR A 76 10.13 -8.08 -0.70
N PHE A 77 10.13 -6.82 -0.27
CA PHE A 77 10.03 -6.50 1.16
C PHE A 77 8.59 -6.61 1.64
N THR A 78 8.43 -7.14 2.84
CA THR A 78 7.17 -7.17 3.60
C THR A 78 7.46 -7.05 5.09
N ASP A 79 6.44 -6.72 5.88
CA ASP A 79 6.55 -6.62 7.33
C ASP A 79 5.87 -7.79 8.04
N ILE A 80 6.38 -8.08 9.21
CA ILE A 80 5.83 -9.05 10.17
C ILE A 80 5.79 -8.32 11.52
N PRO A 81 4.62 -7.95 12.05
CA PRO A 81 4.53 -7.28 13.34
C PRO A 81 4.93 -8.22 14.48
N ASN A 82 5.53 -7.65 15.52
CA ASN A 82 5.91 -8.40 16.70
C ASN A 82 4.68 -8.91 17.44
N LYS A 83 4.74 -10.16 17.89
CA LYS A 83 3.64 -10.84 18.56
C LYS A 83 4.10 -11.54 19.84
N LEU A 84 3.18 -11.67 20.77
CA LEU A 84 3.30 -12.53 21.94
C LEU A 84 3.12 -14.02 21.55
N ALA A 85 3.39 -14.90 22.48
CA ALA A 85 3.28 -16.34 22.25
C ALA A 85 1.85 -16.82 21.93
N ASP A 86 0.84 -16.07 22.34
CA ASP A 86 -0.58 -16.31 22.04
C ASP A 86 -1.01 -15.81 20.64
N GLY A 87 -0.09 -15.19 19.89
CA GLY A 87 -0.35 -14.66 18.56
C GLY A 87 -0.92 -13.25 18.53
N THR A 88 -1.18 -12.62 19.67
CA THR A 88 -1.60 -11.20 19.75
C THR A 88 -0.41 -10.27 19.55
N LEU A 89 -0.67 -9.02 19.16
CA LEU A 89 0.37 -8.01 19.06
C LEU A 89 1.01 -7.74 20.42
N ASP A 90 2.34 -7.58 20.46
CA ASP A 90 3.08 -7.36 21.71
C ASP A 90 2.95 -5.92 22.27
N GLY A 91 2.27 -5.04 21.56
CA GLY A 91 2.07 -3.63 21.94
C GLY A 91 3.30 -2.74 21.77
N SER A 92 4.42 -3.26 21.29
CA SER A 92 5.65 -2.47 21.07
C SER A 92 5.53 -1.46 19.93
N GLY A 93 4.56 -1.63 19.04
CA GLY A 93 4.45 -0.86 17.81
C GLY A 93 5.62 -1.09 16.84
N LYS A 94 6.26 -2.27 16.95
CA LYS A 94 7.40 -2.66 16.12
C LYS A 94 7.15 -3.98 15.39
N GLY A 95 7.93 -4.21 14.36
CA GLY A 95 7.93 -5.45 13.60
C GLY A 95 9.26 -5.70 12.92
N VAL A 96 9.35 -6.82 12.27
CA VAL A 96 10.49 -7.23 11.48
C VAL A 96 10.20 -6.97 10.01
N LEU A 97 11.16 -6.40 9.29
CA LEU A 97 11.14 -6.37 7.83
C LEU A 97 11.68 -7.70 7.32
N ALA A 98 10.90 -8.39 6.52
CA ALA A 98 11.28 -9.67 5.91
C ALA A 98 11.41 -9.54 4.40
N ILE A 99 12.11 -10.48 3.79
CA ILE A 99 12.18 -10.62 2.33
C ILE A 99 11.46 -11.92 1.96
N VAL A 100 10.53 -11.81 1.02
CA VAL A 100 9.73 -12.94 0.52
C VAL A 100 9.84 -13.04 -0.99
N LYS A 101 9.63 -14.25 -1.53
CA LYS A 101 9.46 -14.49 -2.96
C LYS A 101 8.02 -14.89 -3.27
N GLY A 102 7.55 -14.58 -4.48
CA GLY A 102 6.20 -14.87 -4.90
C GLY A 102 5.26 -13.69 -4.69
N ASP A 103 3.97 -13.90 -4.85
CA ASP A 103 2.97 -12.86 -4.71
C ASP A 103 2.92 -12.35 -3.27
N THR A 104 3.25 -11.07 -3.10
CA THR A 104 3.29 -10.40 -1.80
C THR A 104 1.90 -10.28 -1.15
N GLU A 105 0.82 -10.48 -1.91
CA GLU A 105 -0.53 -10.29 -1.38
C GLU A 105 -1.03 -11.48 -0.59
N PHE A 106 -0.70 -12.71 -0.96
CA PHE A 106 -1.35 -13.88 -0.35
C PHE A 106 -0.45 -15.03 0.10
N SER A 107 0.73 -15.28 -0.48
CA SER A 107 1.49 -16.50 -0.17
C SER A 107 2.98 -16.45 -0.48
N GLY A 108 3.63 -15.35 -0.18
CA GLY A 108 5.09 -15.29 -0.37
C GLY A 108 5.84 -16.26 0.53
N SER A 109 6.71 -17.10 -0.04
CA SER A 109 7.62 -17.90 0.77
C SER A 109 8.74 -17.04 1.32
N LEU A 110 9.05 -17.23 2.61
CA LEU A 110 10.05 -16.47 3.32
C LEU A 110 11.46 -16.81 2.78
N VAL A 111 12.21 -15.79 2.38
CA VAL A 111 13.60 -15.90 1.91
C VAL A 111 14.55 -15.43 3.01
N VAL A 112 14.29 -14.26 3.59
CA VAL A 112 15.02 -13.70 4.73
C VAL A 112 14.05 -13.31 5.81
N ALA A 113 14.12 -13.98 6.96
CA ALA A 113 13.19 -13.79 8.06
C ALA A 113 13.37 -12.43 8.76
N SER A 114 14.58 -11.88 8.75
CA SER A 114 14.90 -10.61 9.38
C SER A 114 15.87 -9.83 8.48
N ALA A 115 15.32 -9.02 7.60
CA ALA A 115 16.07 -8.11 6.73
C ALA A 115 16.10 -6.69 7.29
N GLY A 116 15.46 -6.44 8.43
CA GLY A 116 15.40 -5.13 9.05
C GLY A 116 14.33 -5.01 10.12
N ILE A 117 14.07 -3.77 10.51
CA ILE A 117 13.11 -3.42 11.56
C ILE A 117 12.10 -2.43 10.97
N VAL A 118 10.85 -2.56 11.41
CA VAL A 118 9.78 -1.62 11.14
C VAL A 118 9.34 -1.00 12.45
N ASP A 119 9.34 0.32 12.53
CA ASP A 119 8.74 1.08 13.63
C ASP A 119 7.44 1.71 13.11
N TYR A 120 6.30 1.09 13.43
CA TYR A 120 5.00 1.54 12.95
C TYR A 120 4.60 2.88 13.57
N MET A 121 5.00 3.12 14.83
CA MET A 121 4.65 4.35 15.54
C MET A 121 5.37 5.57 14.97
N LYS A 122 6.62 5.41 14.56
CA LYS A 122 7.39 6.48 13.92
C LYS A 122 7.17 6.56 12.41
N GLY A 123 6.70 5.49 11.79
CA GLY A 123 6.64 5.36 10.34
C GLY A 123 8.03 5.26 9.73
N GLU A 124 8.87 4.39 10.28
CA GLU A 124 10.25 4.17 9.86
C GLU A 124 10.47 2.72 9.44
N VAL A 125 11.25 2.54 8.40
CA VAL A 125 11.74 1.24 7.94
C VAL A 125 13.26 1.28 7.89
N ILE A 126 13.89 0.46 8.71
CA ILE A 126 15.35 0.30 8.73
C ILE A 126 15.67 -1.04 8.06
N ILE A 127 16.37 -0.99 6.95
CA ILE A 127 16.83 -2.18 6.22
C ILE A 127 18.24 -2.49 6.68
N SER A 128 18.44 -3.68 7.22
CA SER A 128 19.76 -4.19 7.59
C SER A 128 20.61 -4.43 6.34
N THR A 129 21.88 -4.75 6.52
CA THR A 129 22.80 -4.96 5.41
C THR A 129 22.27 -5.98 4.42
N VAL A 130 21.95 -5.51 3.21
CA VAL A 130 21.48 -6.30 2.09
C VAL A 130 22.29 -5.97 0.84
N ASN A 131 22.56 -6.97 0.00
CA ASN A 131 23.18 -6.77 -1.31
C ASN A 131 22.11 -6.95 -2.39
N ILE A 132 21.58 -5.85 -2.90
CA ILE A 132 20.62 -5.82 -4.01
C ILE A 132 21.42 -5.89 -5.30
N THR A 133 21.10 -6.85 -6.16
CA THR A 133 21.81 -7.08 -7.42
C THR A 133 21.11 -6.43 -8.61
N SER A 134 19.77 -6.39 -8.61
CA SER A 134 18.99 -5.68 -9.61
C SER A 134 17.65 -5.23 -9.05
N THR A 135 16.98 -4.33 -9.73
CA THR A 135 15.65 -3.81 -9.37
C THR A 135 14.71 -3.91 -10.57
N GLN A 136 13.43 -4.11 -10.30
CA GLN A 136 12.40 -4.16 -11.32
C GLN A 136 12.13 -2.78 -11.95
N ARG A 137 12.38 -1.71 -11.19
CA ARG A 137 12.27 -0.33 -11.67
C ARG A 137 13.61 0.15 -12.19
N ASP A 138 13.55 1.07 -13.15
CA ASP A 138 14.73 1.75 -13.68
C ASP A 138 15.49 2.54 -12.62
N ASN A 139 16.73 2.90 -12.92
CA ASN A 139 17.59 3.72 -12.07
C ASN A 139 17.90 3.13 -10.67
N ASN A 140 17.85 1.80 -10.52
CA ASN A 140 18.09 1.09 -9.26
C ASN A 140 17.12 1.52 -8.14
N ILE A 141 15.86 1.75 -8.49
CA ILE A 141 14.83 2.15 -7.54
C ILE A 141 14.04 0.93 -7.08
N VAL A 142 13.91 0.79 -5.76
CA VAL A 142 12.92 -0.07 -5.11
C VAL A 142 11.89 0.86 -4.48
N GLU A 143 10.66 0.82 -4.97
CA GLU A 143 9.55 1.57 -4.39
C GLU A 143 9.02 0.80 -3.19
N ILE A 144 8.95 1.44 -2.03
CA ILE A 144 8.42 0.84 -0.82
C ILE A 144 7.21 1.64 -0.37
N GLN A 145 6.08 0.98 -0.28
CA GLN A 145 4.80 1.57 0.09
C GLN A 145 4.27 0.98 1.40
N ALA A 146 3.53 1.79 2.13
CA ALA A 146 2.85 1.39 3.35
C ALA A 146 1.47 2.06 3.46
N PHE A 147 0.54 1.43 4.17
CA PHE A 147 -0.70 2.08 4.57
C PHE A 147 -0.45 2.89 5.84
N PRO A 148 -0.76 4.18 5.85
CA PRO A 148 -0.68 4.98 7.07
C PRO A 148 -1.80 4.59 8.03
N GLU A 149 -1.61 4.84 9.32
CA GLU A 149 -2.64 4.65 10.35
C GLU A 149 -3.81 5.64 10.15
N SER A 150 -3.48 6.86 9.77
CA SER A 150 -4.46 7.88 9.42
C SER A 150 -4.48 8.09 7.91
N ASN A 151 -5.67 8.21 7.34
CA ASN A 151 -5.81 8.62 5.94
C ASN A 151 -5.40 10.09 5.72
N ASP A 152 -5.33 10.90 6.77
CA ASP A 152 -4.73 12.24 6.71
C ASP A 152 -3.22 12.10 6.82
N VAL A 153 -2.49 12.54 5.79
CA VAL A 153 -1.04 12.40 5.69
C VAL A 153 -0.37 13.76 5.77
N ILE A 154 0.71 13.83 6.56
CA ILE A 154 1.55 15.01 6.67
C ILE A 154 2.77 14.83 5.78
N GLY A 155 3.01 15.77 4.86
CA GLY A 155 4.25 15.82 4.09
C GLY A 155 5.42 16.22 4.99
N LEU A 156 6.56 15.54 4.88
CA LEU A 156 7.81 16.03 5.48
C LEU A 156 8.22 17.35 4.81
N LYS A 157 9.01 18.17 5.51
CA LYS A 157 9.34 19.54 5.08
C LYS A 157 9.85 19.68 3.65
N ASP A 158 10.49 18.64 3.12
CA ASP A 158 11.12 18.65 1.80
C ASP A 158 10.35 17.80 0.77
N LEU A 159 9.11 17.38 1.08
CA LEU A 159 8.29 16.59 0.18
C LEU A 159 7.14 17.42 -0.39
N TYR A 160 6.98 17.31 -1.68
CA TYR A 160 5.82 17.79 -2.41
C TYR A 160 4.84 16.62 -2.58
N LEU A 161 3.58 16.86 -2.26
CA LEU A 161 2.50 15.97 -2.69
C LEU A 161 2.04 16.46 -4.05
N SER A 162 2.28 15.68 -5.08
CA SER A 162 1.78 15.93 -6.43
C SER A 162 0.93 14.76 -6.88
N PHE A 163 -0.06 15.04 -7.69
CA PHE A 163 -0.83 14.00 -8.35
C PHE A 163 -0.07 13.55 -9.60
N ALA A 164 0.32 12.29 -9.63
CA ALA A 164 1.03 11.71 -10.77
C ALA A 164 0.03 11.34 -11.87
N VAL A 165 -0.33 12.31 -12.70
CA VAL A 165 -1.31 12.13 -13.79
C VAL A 165 -0.85 11.03 -14.76
N GLY A 166 0.46 10.97 -15.07
CA GLY A 166 1.02 9.96 -15.98
C GLY A 166 0.99 8.53 -15.44
N ASP A 167 0.96 8.37 -14.12
CA ASP A 167 0.89 7.07 -13.45
C ASP A 167 -0.54 6.72 -13.00
N SER A 168 -1.50 7.59 -13.29
CA SER A 168 -2.90 7.41 -12.91
C SER A 168 -3.64 6.61 -13.99
N ASN A 169 -4.38 5.60 -13.55
CA ASN A 169 -5.28 4.85 -14.40
C ASN A 169 -6.71 5.03 -13.88
N ILE A 170 -7.59 5.49 -14.76
CA ILE A 170 -9.02 5.66 -14.45
C ILE A 170 -9.76 4.56 -15.19
N ASN A 171 -10.30 3.63 -14.43
CA ASN A 171 -11.15 2.56 -14.96
C ASN A 171 -12.58 2.78 -14.47
N MET A 172 -13.48 3.08 -15.39
CA MET A 172 -14.90 3.25 -15.08
C MET A 172 -15.57 1.89 -15.11
N VAL A 173 -16.09 1.47 -13.96
CA VAL A 173 -16.82 0.20 -13.82
C VAL A 173 -18.26 0.51 -13.47
N LYS A 174 -19.19 -0.17 -14.16
CA LYS A 174 -20.61 -0.08 -13.83
C LYS A 174 -20.83 -0.61 -12.41
N ASP A 175 -21.38 0.22 -11.54
CA ASP A 175 -21.75 -0.22 -10.20
C ASP A 175 -23.03 -1.08 -10.25
N THR A 176 -22.93 -2.28 -9.70
CA THR A 176 -24.08 -3.18 -9.52
C THR A 176 -24.28 -3.38 -8.03
N ILE A 177 -25.26 -2.67 -7.47
CA ILE A 177 -25.68 -2.89 -6.09
C ILE A 177 -26.60 -4.12 -6.08
N THR A 178 -26.13 -5.21 -5.50
CA THR A 178 -26.97 -6.34 -5.13
C THR A 178 -27.47 -6.12 -3.72
N SER A 179 -28.74 -5.76 -3.57
CA SER A 179 -29.40 -5.84 -2.27
C SER A 179 -29.55 -7.32 -1.86
N GLY A 180 -29.24 -7.62 -0.59
CA GLY A 180 -29.21 -8.99 -0.10
C GLY A 180 -30.50 -9.77 -0.38
N GLU A 181 -30.36 -11.07 -0.63
CA GLU A 181 -31.51 -11.97 -0.79
C GLU A 181 -32.36 -11.97 0.49
N GLN A 182 -33.59 -11.52 0.37
CA GLN A 182 -34.60 -11.77 1.39
C GLN A 182 -35.09 -13.21 1.22
N ILE A 183 -34.96 -14.01 2.28
CA ILE A 183 -35.42 -15.39 2.37
C ILE A 183 -36.96 -15.49 2.22
N SER A 184 -37.67 -14.37 2.22
CA SER A 184 -39.15 -14.27 2.05
C SER A 184 -39.55 -13.52 0.79
N GLY A 185 -39.06 -13.89 -0.34
CA GLY A 185 -39.82 -13.84 -1.59
C GLY A 185 -39.74 -12.60 -2.45
N VAL A 186 -39.01 -11.50 -2.14
CA VAL A 186 -38.82 -10.41 -3.10
C VAL A 186 -37.36 -9.97 -3.10
N GLY A 187 -36.60 -10.47 -4.07
CA GLY A 187 -35.23 -10.00 -4.33
C GLY A 187 -35.25 -8.70 -5.12
N TYR A 188 -34.57 -7.66 -4.62
CA TYR A 188 -34.31 -6.46 -5.40
C TYR A 188 -32.95 -6.60 -6.09
N LYS A 189 -32.94 -6.59 -7.42
CA LYS A 189 -31.74 -6.32 -8.21
C LYS A 189 -31.83 -4.87 -8.68
N THR A 190 -31.05 -3.99 -8.07
CA THR A 190 -30.81 -2.67 -8.65
C THR A 190 -29.59 -2.75 -9.54
N THR A 191 -29.80 -2.64 -10.83
CA THR A 191 -28.71 -2.42 -11.78
C THR A 191 -28.54 -0.93 -12.00
N SER A 192 -27.30 -0.45 -12.10
CA SER A 192 -27.05 0.94 -12.48
C SER A 192 -27.83 1.30 -13.76
N SER A 193 -28.44 2.46 -13.76
CA SER A 193 -29.16 2.99 -14.93
C SER A 193 -28.21 3.43 -16.05
N TYR A 194 -26.90 3.40 -15.79
CA TYR A 194 -25.86 3.81 -16.72
C TYR A 194 -25.11 2.61 -17.29
N ALA A 195 -24.99 2.56 -18.60
CA ALA A 195 -24.08 1.65 -19.29
C ALA A 195 -23.21 2.48 -20.23
N ASN A 196 -21.88 2.34 -20.10
CA ASN A 196 -20.89 3.07 -20.91
C ASN A 196 -21.08 4.60 -20.91
N GLY A 197 -21.42 5.18 -19.76
CA GLY A 197 -21.64 6.62 -19.63
C GLY A 197 -22.97 7.14 -20.20
N ALA A 198 -23.84 6.25 -20.69
CA ALA A 198 -25.17 6.63 -21.18
C ALA A 198 -26.27 6.09 -20.26
N LEU A 199 -27.31 6.87 -20.04
CA LEU A 199 -28.50 6.45 -19.29
C LEU A 199 -29.24 5.37 -20.08
N VAL A 200 -29.34 4.17 -19.51
CA VAL A 200 -30.13 3.07 -20.09
C VAL A 200 -31.47 3.01 -19.34
N ARG A 201 -32.54 3.42 -20.01
CA ARG A 201 -33.91 3.18 -19.51
C ARG A 201 -34.31 1.78 -19.98
N GLY A 202 -34.50 0.88 -19.00
CA GLY A 202 -35.12 -0.40 -19.24
C GLY A 202 -36.66 -0.27 -19.33
#